data_e9155213171a72e607e703b60c6cf911
#
_entry.id   e9155213171a72e607e703b60c6cf911
#
_cell.length_a   1.000
_cell.length_b   1.000
_cell.length_c   1.000
_cell.angle_alpha   90.00
_cell.angle_beta   90.00
_cell.angle_gamma   90.00
#
_symmetry.space_group_name_H-M   'P 1'
#
loop_
_entity.id
_entity.type
_entity.pdbx_description
1 polymer ?
#
loop_
_entity_poly.entity_id
_entity_poly.type
_entity_poly.pdbx_seq_one_letter_code
_entity_poly.pdbx_strand_id
1 'polypeptide(L)'
;MDKETLDLTLEALRDFTSARLPEKKILELDATDEFPIDIVRDMNGPELGIQLLFIPEEFEGMGGGAFDVYRVCEELARVDLGVATGVLATFLGSDPIIFGGTYEQKKKWMTRIGQEGLLMAYGATEPEAGSDLGALRTTASPEVKDGEVVGYRITGNKQWISNGGYADLYCVLAKAPAGPTWFIVEKDADGLSHGKPEDKHGIRASNTATVSLENVYVDVDRMVGGKEGQGLFQAQLVFGYTRLMVAAFGLGAGWAALDRAIPYSTGRIQGGAPLSEKQGYTHKLIIPHAVRLEAGRAYIEETAERIDSEEGTLNTEGAIAKYLSTEAGNGAADASIQALGGYGYTREYFVEKIKRDARITTIYEGTSEIMEMTICRDRWQLHLKTKGSYYHEMAQQIEELQRQNGNVGAHVVGHCLHGLAELLEMARVNRMTRHQHILFRLGELIAFAEGAASLAKRAARAAKGELNEKAQRRFSPEALAAISRIYARDTAMKIVSEGARWMGGLLPESDGGNLGARLRLPEIFRTQEGLIQDMDYVADVLYERDTA
;
A
#
# COMPACT_ATOMS: atom_id res chain seq x y z
N MET A 1 13.67 13.62 -8.23
CA MET A 1 13.51 13.59 -9.71
C MET A 1 12.53 14.67 -10.12
N ASP A 2 12.70 15.35 -11.25
CA ASP A 2 11.72 16.31 -11.75
C ASP A 2 10.56 15.62 -12.49
N LYS A 3 9.51 16.39 -12.83
CA LYS A 3 8.31 15.86 -13.50
C LYS A 3 8.62 15.30 -14.89
N GLU A 4 9.47 15.97 -15.66
CA GLU A 4 9.81 15.56 -17.05
C GLU A 4 10.48 14.18 -17.03
N THR A 5 11.44 13.99 -16.16
CA THR A 5 12.13 12.70 -15.98
C THR A 5 11.16 11.60 -15.53
N LEU A 6 10.24 11.90 -14.61
CA LEU A 6 9.21 10.92 -14.21
C LEU A 6 8.28 10.56 -15.38
N ASP A 7 7.83 11.55 -16.15
CA ASP A 7 6.94 11.31 -17.29
C ASP A 7 7.63 10.44 -18.37
N LEU A 8 8.90 10.72 -18.67
CA LEU A 8 9.72 9.89 -19.57
C LEU A 8 9.92 8.46 -19.04
N THR A 9 10.16 8.33 -17.74
CA THR A 9 10.28 6.99 -17.10
C THR A 9 8.98 6.20 -17.23
N LEU A 10 7.84 6.83 -16.97
CA LEU A 10 6.53 6.19 -17.11
C LEU A 10 6.19 5.83 -18.56
N GLU A 11 6.58 6.69 -19.52
CA GLU A 11 6.41 6.41 -20.96
C GLU A 11 7.26 5.23 -21.39
N ALA A 12 8.56 5.23 -21.06
CA ALA A 12 9.46 4.12 -21.35
C ALA A 12 8.98 2.80 -20.73
N LEU A 13 8.43 2.86 -19.50
CA LEU A 13 7.85 1.70 -18.84
C LEU A 13 6.63 1.16 -19.59
N ARG A 14 5.73 2.02 -20.07
CA ARG A 14 4.56 1.63 -20.86
C ARG A 14 4.96 1.01 -22.20
N ASP A 15 5.91 1.61 -22.90
CA ASP A 15 6.42 1.11 -24.16
C ASP A 15 7.06 -0.28 -23.97
N PHE A 16 7.92 -0.42 -22.99
CA PHE A 16 8.56 -1.69 -22.65
C PHE A 16 7.51 -2.76 -22.31
N THR A 17 6.56 -2.46 -21.43
CA THR A 17 5.57 -3.44 -20.99
C THR A 17 4.57 -3.79 -22.09
N SER A 18 4.17 -2.84 -22.93
CA SER A 18 3.29 -3.13 -24.08
C SER A 18 3.96 -4.05 -25.09
N ALA A 19 5.27 -3.94 -25.28
CA ALA A 19 6.04 -4.78 -26.18
C ALA A 19 6.34 -6.18 -25.59
N ARG A 20 6.72 -6.25 -24.31
CA ARG A 20 7.26 -7.47 -23.68
C ARG A 20 6.22 -8.24 -22.85
N LEU A 21 5.17 -7.58 -22.37
CA LEU A 21 4.15 -8.12 -21.47
C LEU A 21 2.72 -7.83 -21.97
N PRO A 22 2.39 -8.16 -23.23
CA PRO A 22 0.99 -8.08 -23.66
C PRO A 22 0.13 -9.03 -22.83
N GLU A 23 -1.16 -8.73 -22.66
CA GLU A 23 -2.10 -9.46 -21.79
C GLU A 23 -2.06 -10.99 -22.01
N LYS A 24 -1.96 -11.42 -23.26
CA LYS A 24 -1.82 -12.85 -23.61
C LYS A 24 -0.57 -13.48 -22.97
N LYS A 25 0.58 -12.78 -23.03
CA LYS A 25 1.83 -13.29 -22.42
C LYS A 25 1.71 -13.36 -20.90
N ILE A 26 1.06 -12.38 -20.28
CA ILE A 26 0.83 -12.37 -18.82
C ILE A 26 -0.06 -13.56 -18.39
N LEU A 27 -1.12 -13.85 -19.14
CA LEU A 27 -1.99 -15.01 -18.88
C LEU A 27 -1.24 -16.34 -19.07
N GLU A 28 -0.32 -16.43 -20.04
CA GLU A 28 0.54 -17.60 -20.21
C GLU A 28 1.48 -17.80 -19.02
N LEU A 29 2.14 -16.74 -18.55
CA LEU A 29 3.02 -16.77 -17.38
C LEU A 29 2.25 -17.20 -16.10
N ASP A 30 1.05 -16.68 -15.91
CA ASP A 30 0.17 -17.07 -14.80
C ASP A 30 -0.23 -18.55 -14.90
N ALA A 31 -0.60 -19.03 -16.08
CA ALA A 31 -1.03 -20.40 -16.29
C ALA A 31 0.10 -21.41 -16.05
N THR A 32 1.33 -21.08 -16.43
CA THR A 32 2.51 -21.95 -16.29
C THR A 32 3.27 -21.74 -14.97
N ASP A 33 2.87 -20.78 -14.14
CA ASP A 33 3.58 -20.39 -12.91
C ASP A 33 5.03 -19.99 -13.18
N GLU A 34 5.25 -19.27 -14.28
CA GLU A 34 6.57 -18.91 -14.77
C GLU A 34 6.98 -17.52 -14.31
N PHE A 35 8.12 -17.42 -13.64
CA PHE A 35 8.76 -16.14 -13.34
C PHE A 35 9.55 -15.67 -14.55
N PRO A 36 9.19 -14.54 -15.19
CA PRO A 36 9.84 -14.04 -16.39
C PRO A 36 11.17 -13.34 -16.05
N ILE A 37 12.16 -14.11 -15.60
CA ILE A 37 13.43 -13.59 -15.05
C ILE A 37 14.15 -12.66 -16.02
N ASP A 38 14.14 -12.96 -17.32
CA ASP A 38 14.81 -12.12 -18.31
C ASP A 38 14.15 -10.74 -18.42
N ILE A 39 12.81 -10.68 -18.42
CA ILE A 39 12.05 -9.43 -18.44
C ILE A 39 12.31 -8.63 -17.16
N VAL A 40 12.33 -9.29 -15.99
CA VAL A 40 12.59 -8.62 -14.71
C VAL A 40 14.02 -8.07 -14.66
N ARG A 41 15.00 -8.80 -15.21
CA ARG A 41 16.40 -8.33 -15.31
C ARG A 41 16.51 -7.15 -16.28
N ASP A 42 15.85 -7.19 -17.42
CA ASP A 42 15.82 -6.09 -18.39
C ASP A 42 15.18 -4.83 -17.80
N MET A 43 14.10 -4.99 -17.01
CA MET A 43 13.46 -3.88 -16.30
C MET A 43 14.35 -3.25 -15.22
N ASN A 44 15.07 -4.07 -14.46
CA ASN A 44 15.98 -3.59 -13.41
C ASN A 44 17.34 -3.19 -13.97
N GLY A 45 17.77 -3.76 -15.08
CA GLY A 45 19.07 -3.55 -15.71
C GLY A 45 19.13 -2.30 -16.59
N PRO A 46 20.21 -2.17 -17.39
CA PRO A 46 20.47 -0.98 -18.20
C PRO A 46 19.42 -0.68 -19.27
N GLU A 47 18.57 -1.65 -19.65
CA GLU A 47 17.55 -1.46 -20.70
C GLU A 47 16.47 -0.47 -20.25
N LEU A 48 15.94 -0.61 -19.01
CA LEU A 48 14.91 0.28 -18.48
C LEU A 48 15.34 1.03 -17.21
N GLY A 49 16.22 0.44 -16.39
CA GLY A 49 16.82 1.11 -15.24
C GLY A 49 15.88 1.42 -14.09
N ILE A 50 14.79 0.66 -13.91
CA ILE A 50 13.79 0.92 -12.84
C ILE A 50 14.45 0.96 -11.45
N GLN A 51 15.46 0.13 -11.21
CA GLN A 51 16.17 0.14 -9.93
C GLN A 51 16.91 1.45 -9.64
N LEU A 52 17.35 2.19 -10.66
CA LEU A 52 18.06 3.46 -10.47
C LEU A 52 17.17 4.50 -9.78
N LEU A 53 15.85 4.39 -9.93
CA LEU A 53 14.88 5.26 -9.28
C LEU A 53 15.03 5.29 -7.76
N PHE A 54 15.40 4.16 -7.14
CA PHE A 54 15.49 4.01 -5.68
C PHE A 54 16.89 4.23 -5.12
N ILE A 55 17.88 4.29 -6.00
CA ILE A 55 19.27 4.51 -5.61
C ILE A 55 19.51 6.03 -5.56
N PRO A 56 20.04 6.56 -4.44
CA PRO A 56 20.41 7.97 -4.37
C PRO A 56 21.40 8.39 -5.47
N GLU A 57 21.32 9.64 -5.92
CA GLU A 57 22.21 10.19 -6.97
C GLU A 57 23.69 10.09 -6.59
N GLU A 58 24.04 10.24 -5.31
CA GLU A 58 25.42 10.09 -4.81
C GLU A 58 26.01 8.68 -5.02
N PHE A 59 25.15 7.68 -5.30
CA PHE A 59 25.53 6.30 -5.61
C PHE A 59 25.18 5.90 -7.04
N GLU A 60 25.12 6.90 -7.93
CA GLU A 60 24.88 6.73 -9.38
C GLU A 60 23.44 6.29 -9.71
N GLY A 61 22.49 6.55 -8.83
CA GLY A 61 21.06 6.37 -9.07
C GLY A 61 20.36 7.62 -9.60
N MET A 62 19.05 7.55 -9.73
CA MET A 62 18.18 8.67 -10.15
C MET A 62 17.61 9.46 -8.98
N GLY A 63 17.75 8.99 -7.74
CA GLY A 63 17.30 9.66 -6.53
C GLY A 63 15.82 9.97 -6.50
N GLY A 64 14.97 9.04 -6.94
CA GLY A 64 13.53 9.23 -6.92
C GLY A 64 12.98 9.33 -5.49
N GLY A 65 12.09 10.31 -5.26
CA GLY A 65 11.38 10.46 -4.01
C GLY A 65 10.20 9.49 -3.87
N ALA A 66 9.53 9.53 -2.72
CA ALA A 66 8.37 8.69 -2.43
C ALA A 66 7.24 8.87 -3.44
N PHE A 67 7.06 10.10 -3.94
CA PHE A 67 6.06 10.40 -4.96
C PHE A 67 6.39 9.73 -6.31
N ASP A 68 7.65 9.75 -6.73
CA ASP A 68 8.10 9.12 -7.97
C ASP A 68 7.92 7.60 -7.90
N VAL A 69 8.32 7.01 -6.78
CA VAL A 69 8.19 5.59 -6.49
C VAL A 69 6.73 5.14 -6.52
N TYR A 70 5.84 5.86 -5.86
CA TYR A 70 4.41 5.58 -5.89
C TYR A 70 3.88 5.52 -7.32
N ARG A 71 4.25 6.49 -8.18
CA ARG A 71 3.78 6.55 -9.58
C ARG A 71 4.25 5.36 -10.41
N VAL A 72 5.51 4.98 -10.26
CA VAL A 72 6.07 3.82 -10.96
C VAL A 72 5.46 2.50 -10.45
N CYS A 73 5.27 2.36 -9.14
CA CYS A 73 4.64 1.19 -8.54
C CYS A 73 3.18 1.01 -8.99
N GLU A 74 2.41 2.10 -9.04
CA GLU A 74 1.04 2.07 -9.56
C GLU A 74 1.00 1.61 -11.01
N GLU A 75 1.87 2.18 -11.87
CA GLU A 75 1.91 1.84 -13.30
C GLU A 75 2.27 0.37 -13.53
N LEU A 76 3.31 -0.13 -12.85
CA LEU A 76 3.69 -1.54 -12.91
C LEU A 76 2.55 -2.48 -12.47
N ALA A 77 1.91 -2.16 -11.35
CA ALA A 77 0.82 -2.98 -10.83
C ALA A 77 -0.44 -2.96 -11.72
N ARG A 78 -0.63 -1.92 -12.52
CA ARG A 78 -1.69 -1.88 -13.55
C ARG A 78 -1.42 -2.84 -14.71
N VAL A 79 -0.15 -3.09 -15.01
CA VAL A 79 0.25 -4.07 -16.02
C VAL A 79 0.10 -5.48 -15.46
N ASP A 80 0.87 -5.80 -14.42
CA ASP A 80 0.82 -7.09 -13.73
C ASP A 80 1.42 -7.00 -12.32
N LEU A 81 0.65 -7.39 -11.32
CA LEU A 81 1.10 -7.32 -9.93
C LEU A 81 2.18 -8.35 -9.60
N GLY A 82 2.19 -9.50 -10.29
CA GLY A 82 3.23 -10.52 -10.11
C GLY A 82 4.59 -10.02 -10.58
N VAL A 83 4.64 -9.49 -11.80
CA VAL A 83 5.87 -8.87 -12.35
C VAL A 83 6.30 -7.68 -11.51
N ALA A 84 5.36 -6.79 -11.13
CA ALA A 84 5.64 -5.65 -10.25
C ALA A 84 6.29 -6.10 -8.93
N THR A 85 5.78 -7.18 -8.32
CA THR A 85 6.36 -7.74 -7.09
C THR A 85 7.78 -8.25 -7.32
N GLY A 86 8.05 -8.95 -8.43
CA GLY A 86 9.39 -9.44 -8.77
C GLY A 86 10.41 -8.33 -9.01
N VAL A 87 10.01 -7.28 -9.75
CA VAL A 87 10.85 -6.10 -10.01
C VAL A 87 11.16 -5.35 -8.72
N LEU A 88 10.12 -5.06 -7.92
CA LEU A 88 10.24 -4.21 -6.74
C LEU A 88 10.73 -4.93 -5.49
N ALA A 89 10.82 -6.26 -5.50
CA ALA A 89 11.47 -7.01 -4.41
C ALA A 89 12.96 -6.66 -4.24
N THR A 90 13.63 -6.19 -5.31
CA THR A 90 15.00 -5.68 -5.24
C THR A 90 15.12 -4.46 -4.33
N PHE A 91 14.13 -3.56 -4.37
CA PHE A 91 14.14 -2.39 -3.48
C PHE A 91 13.97 -2.79 -2.02
N LEU A 92 12.94 -3.58 -1.74
CA LEU A 92 12.71 -4.08 -0.40
C LEU A 92 13.95 -4.78 0.15
N GLY A 93 14.67 -5.54 -0.68
CA GLY A 93 15.94 -6.19 -0.33
C GLY A 93 17.07 -5.19 -0.06
N SER A 94 17.09 -4.05 -0.77
CA SER A 94 18.13 -3.01 -0.62
C SER A 94 17.87 -2.02 0.53
N ASP A 95 16.61 -1.88 0.97
CA ASP A 95 16.22 -0.91 1.98
C ASP A 95 17.02 -0.97 3.29
N PRO A 96 17.33 -2.16 3.89
CA PRO A 96 18.15 -2.20 5.08
C PRO A 96 19.53 -1.57 4.87
N ILE A 97 20.09 -1.64 3.65
CA ILE A 97 21.36 -1.03 3.31
C ILE A 97 21.19 0.48 3.12
N ILE A 98 20.14 0.91 2.40
CA ILE A 98 19.88 2.33 2.16
C ILE A 98 19.64 3.09 3.46
N PHE A 99 18.84 2.55 4.37
CA PHE A 99 18.47 3.24 5.61
C PHE A 99 19.41 2.95 6.79
N GLY A 100 20.06 1.78 6.81
CA GLY A 100 20.87 1.33 7.94
C GLY A 100 22.35 1.12 7.66
N GLY A 101 22.77 1.08 6.41
CA GLY A 101 24.16 0.83 6.01
C GLY A 101 25.11 1.99 6.31
N THR A 102 26.40 1.69 6.47
CA THR A 102 27.45 2.72 6.48
C THR A 102 27.60 3.32 5.08
N TYR A 103 28.22 4.50 4.99
CA TYR A 103 28.49 5.13 3.69
C TYR A 103 29.21 4.19 2.72
N GLU A 104 30.25 3.49 3.19
CA GLU A 104 31.00 2.54 2.36
C GLU A 104 30.14 1.36 1.89
N GLN A 105 29.26 0.86 2.75
CA GLN A 105 28.31 -0.19 2.37
C GLN A 105 27.32 0.30 1.32
N LYS A 106 26.74 1.47 1.52
CA LYS A 106 25.82 2.09 0.54
C LYS A 106 26.54 2.28 -0.79
N LYS A 107 27.71 2.92 -0.79
CA LYS A 107 28.51 3.14 -2.00
C LYS A 107 28.82 1.83 -2.73
N LYS A 108 29.31 0.81 -2.00
CA LYS A 108 29.65 -0.49 -2.59
C LYS A 108 28.45 -1.19 -3.21
N TRP A 109 27.36 -1.31 -2.44
CA TRP A 109 26.24 -2.17 -2.81
C TRP A 109 25.24 -1.47 -3.73
N MET A 110 24.91 -0.19 -3.48
CA MET A 110 24.00 0.54 -4.34
C MET A 110 24.57 0.74 -5.73
N THR A 111 25.85 1.12 -5.85
CA THR A 111 26.53 1.24 -7.15
C THR A 111 26.52 -0.10 -7.90
N ARG A 112 26.83 -1.22 -7.23
CA ARG A 112 26.78 -2.55 -7.87
C ARG A 112 25.36 -2.93 -8.31
N ILE A 113 24.35 -2.71 -7.47
CA ILE A 113 22.95 -2.98 -7.82
C ILE A 113 22.55 -2.18 -9.06
N GLY A 114 22.90 -0.88 -9.11
CA GLY A 114 22.61 -0.01 -10.23
C GLY A 114 23.33 -0.38 -11.52
N GLN A 115 24.63 -0.63 -11.46
CA GLN A 115 25.45 -0.89 -12.65
C GLN A 115 25.33 -2.31 -13.19
N GLU A 116 25.25 -3.32 -12.29
CA GLU A 116 25.26 -4.73 -12.65
C GLU A 116 23.84 -5.30 -12.86
N GLY A 117 22.78 -4.55 -12.51
CA GLY A 117 21.40 -5.03 -12.58
C GLY A 117 21.09 -6.17 -11.59
N LEU A 118 21.75 -6.15 -10.41
CA LEU A 118 21.61 -7.23 -9.44
C LEU A 118 20.21 -7.25 -8.82
N LEU A 119 19.64 -8.45 -8.71
CA LEU A 119 18.40 -8.66 -8.00
C LEU A 119 18.65 -8.92 -6.52
N MET A 120 17.82 -8.36 -5.66
CA MET A 120 17.90 -8.58 -4.22
C MET A 120 16.67 -9.32 -3.67
N ALA A 121 16.88 -9.99 -2.55
CA ALA A 121 15.84 -10.62 -1.74
C ALA A 121 15.87 -10.12 -0.30
N TYR A 122 14.70 -9.89 0.28
CA TYR A 122 14.51 -9.46 1.67
C TYR A 122 14.23 -10.66 2.58
N GLY A 123 15.26 -11.16 3.25
CA GLY A 123 15.22 -12.35 4.08
C GLY A 123 14.85 -12.06 5.54
N ALA A 124 13.66 -11.57 5.82
CA ALA A 124 13.18 -11.31 7.18
C ALA A 124 12.33 -12.45 7.73
N THR A 125 11.28 -12.83 6.99
CA THR A 125 10.22 -13.76 7.44
C THR A 125 10.75 -15.18 7.62
N GLU A 126 10.27 -15.84 8.68
CA GLU A 126 10.55 -17.26 8.99
C GLU A 126 9.24 -18.03 9.20
N PRO A 127 9.25 -19.38 9.20
CA PRO A 127 8.05 -20.17 9.46
C PRO A 127 7.32 -19.77 10.75
N GLU A 128 8.03 -19.38 11.80
CA GLU A 128 7.48 -18.98 13.09
C GLU A 128 7.52 -17.47 13.36
N ALA A 129 8.11 -16.67 12.48
CA ALA A 129 8.28 -15.23 12.66
C ALA A 129 7.85 -14.46 11.40
N GLY A 130 6.57 -14.11 11.32
CA GLY A 130 5.99 -13.25 10.27
C GLY A 130 5.72 -11.85 10.81
N SER A 131 4.53 -11.61 11.37
CA SER A 131 4.16 -10.30 11.95
C SER A 131 4.99 -9.93 13.18
N ASP A 132 5.48 -10.91 13.93
CA ASP A 132 6.43 -10.72 15.03
C ASP A 132 7.85 -11.11 14.61
N LEU A 133 8.57 -10.16 14.02
CA LEU A 133 9.97 -10.35 13.63
C LEU A 133 10.90 -10.52 14.84
N GLY A 134 10.47 -10.16 16.05
CA GLY A 134 11.24 -10.39 17.28
C GLY A 134 11.38 -11.87 17.64
N ALA A 135 10.46 -12.71 17.16
CA ALA A 135 10.45 -14.16 17.38
C ALA A 135 11.38 -14.96 16.46
N LEU A 136 12.20 -14.30 15.63
CA LEU A 136 13.10 -14.95 14.66
C LEU A 136 14.03 -15.96 15.31
N ARG A 137 14.32 -17.05 14.60
CA ARG A 137 15.17 -18.17 15.05
C ARG A 137 16.49 -18.28 14.29
N THR A 138 16.60 -17.69 13.09
CA THR A 138 17.88 -17.62 12.37
C THR A 138 18.92 -16.95 13.24
N THR A 139 20.06 -17.58 13.42
CA THR A 139 21.15 -17.10 14.26
C THR A 139 22.36 -16.67 13.43
N ALA A 140 23.11 -15.69 13.94
CA ALA A 140 24.41 -15.28 13.43
C ALA A 140 25.43 -15.37 14.57
N SER A 141 26.30 -16.36 14.50
CA SER A 141 27.35 -16.60 15.49
C SER A 141 28.65 -15.91 15.04
N PRO A 142 29.27 -15.07 15.87
CA PRO A 142 30.51 -14.41 15.50
C PRO A 142 31.66 -15.42 15.33
N GLU A 143 32.46 -15.24 14.29
CA GLU A 143 33.72 -15.93 14.10
C GLU A 143 34.85 -15.01 14.55
N VAL A 144 35.62 -15.50 15.55
CA VAL A 144 36.66 -14.69 16.20
C VAL A 144 38.03 -15.22 15.80
N LYS A 145 38.92 -14.32 15.34
CA LYS A 145 40.30 -14.61 15.04
C LYS A 145 41.18 -13.55 15.71
N ASP A 146 42.20 -13.98 16.41
CA ASP A 146 43.15 -13.12 17.14
C ASP A 146 42.48 -12.15 18.14
N GLY A 147 41.29 -12.55 18.69
CA GLY A 147 40.51 -11.74 19.63
C GLY A 147 39.52 -10.75 18.99
N GLU A 148 39.51 -10.66 17.68
CA GLU A 148 38.60 -9.77 16.93
C GLU A 148 37.54 -10.57 16.15
N VAL A 149 36.33 -10.02 16.02
CA VAL A 149 35.26 -10.59 15.19
C VAL A 149 35.62 -10.32 13.72
N VAL A 150 35.87 -11.37 12.95
CA VAL A 150 36.25 -11.29 11.53
C VAL A 150 35.04 -11.54 10.61
N GLY A 151 34.00 -12.16 11.12
CA GLY A 151 32.79 -12.48 10.35
C GLY A 151 31.72 -13.15 11.20
N TYR A 152 30.69 -13.65 10.54
CA TYR A 152 29.56 -14.35 11.18
C TYR A 152 29.22 -15.63 10.42
N ARG A 153 28.78 -16.65 11.18
CA ARG A 153 28.20 -17.88 10.67
C ARG A 153 26.69 -17.81 10.85
N ILE A 154 25.95 -17.83 9.75
CA ILE A 154 24.50 -17.70 9.74
C ILE A 154 23.84 -19.06 9.52
N THR A 155 22.90 -19.42 10.39
CA THR A 155 22.15 -20.68 10.30
C THR A 155 20.67 -20.43 10.58
N GLY A 156 19.81 -20.89 9.66
CA GLY A 156 18.34 -20.79 9.79
C GLY A 156 17.63 -20.92 8.45
N ASN A 157 16.32 -20.74 8.49
CA ASN A 157 15.46 -20.86 7.31
C ASN A 157 14.58 -19.63 7.19
N LYS A 158 14.49 -19.08 5.98
CA LYS A 158 13.59 -18.00 5.61
C LYS A 158 12.45 -18.53 4.75
N GLN A 159 11.26 -17.97 4.94
CA GLN A 159 10.03 -18.43 4.31
C GLN A 159 9.39 -17.34 3.47
N TRP A 160 8.82 -17.72 2.32
CA TRP A 160 8.11 -16.85 1.38
C TRP A 160 8.92 -15.66 0.88
N ILE A 161 10.17 -15.90 0.52
CA ILE A 161 11.10 -14.84 0.11
C ILE A 161 10.91 -14.55 -1.38
N SER A 162 10.44 -13.33 -1.70
CA SER A 162 10.37 -12.83 -3.07
C SER A 162 11.77 -12.77 -3.67
N ASN A 163 11.90 -13.19 -4.93
CA ASN A 163 13.17 -13.42 -5.62
C ASN A 163 14.10 -14.45 -4.95
N GLY A 164 13.61 -15.19 -3.93
CA GLY A 164 14.45 -16.11 -3.14
C GLY A 164 15.17 -17.19 -3.94
N GLY A 165 14.66 -17.57 -5.13
CA GLY A 165 15.30 -18.52 -6.04
C GLY A 165 16.19 -17.90 -7.11
N TYR A 166 16.23 -16.56 -7.26
CA TYR A 166 16.89 -15.87 -8.36
C TYR A 166 17.75 -14.67 -7.95
N ALA A 167 17.66 -14.23 -6.68
CA ALA A 167 18.39 -13.08 -6.19
C ALA A 167 19.91 -13.31 -6.28
N ASP A 168 20.63 -12.25 -6.63
CA ASP A 168 22.09 -12.21 -6.60
C ASP A 168 22.61 -11.86 -5.20
N LEU A 169 21.79 -11.10 -4.44
CA LEU A 169 22.09 -10.67 -3.08
C LEU A 169 20.86 -10.89 -2.17
N TYR A 170 21.13 -11.35 -0.96
CA TYR A 170 20.12 -11.53 0.08
C TYR A 170 20.43 -10.63 1.27
N CYS A 171 19.49 -9.80 1.68
CA CYS A 171 19.59 -9.09 2.96
C CYS A 171 18.86 -9.92 4.01
N VAL A 172 19.60 -10.55 4.91
CA VAL A 172 19.10 -11.57 5.86
C VAL A 172 19.07 -11.01 7.27
N LEU A 173 17.91 -11.05 7.93
CA LEU A 173 17.76 -10.72 9.35
C LEU A 173 18.10 -11.96 10.19
N ALA A 174 19.11 -11.87 11.05
CA ALA A 174 19.52 -12.96 11.93
C ALA A 174 19.79 -12.44 13.35
N LYS A 175 19.64 -13.31 14.35
CA LYS A 175 19.89 -12.99 15.75
C LYS A 175 21.38 -13.13 16.04
N ALA A 176 22.09 -12.00 16.10
CA ALA A 176 23.44 -11.89 16.62
C ALA A 176 23.44 -11.78 18.15
N PRO A 177 24.60 -11.85 18.84
CA PRO A 177 24.67 -11.76 20.32
C PRO A 177 23.95 -10.53 20.92
N ALA A 178 24.04 -9.36 20.28
CA ALA A 178 23.39 -8.14 20.76
C ALA A 178 21.94 -7.99 20.26
N GLY A 179 21.42 -8.93 19.45
CA GLY A 179 20.04 -8.93 18.96
C GLY A 179 19.91 -9.05 17.43
N PRO A 180 18.67 -8.86 16.91
CA PRO A 180 18.40 -8.94 15.47
C PRO A 180 19.27 -7.95 14.68
N THR A 181 19.91 -8.45 13.63
CA THR A 181 20.93 -7.74 12.84
C THR A 181 20.80 -8.16 11.37
N TRP A 182 20.93 -7.22 10.44
CA TRP A 182 20.93 -7.50 9.01
C TRP A 182 22.31 -7.87 8.48
N PHE A 183 22.34 -8.85 7.60
CA PHE A 183 23.56 -9.31 6.93
C PHE A 183 23.33 -9.41 5.43
N ILE A 184 24.33 -9.00 4.64
CA ILE A 184 24.34 -9.13 3.19
C ILE A 184 25.00 -10.46 2.83
N VAL A 185 24.27 -11.33 2.13
CA VAL A 185 24.73 -12.65 1.68
C VAL A 185 24.68 -12.69 0.16
N GLU A 186 25.77 -13.08 -0.48
CA GLU A 186 25.84 -13.27 -1.94
C GLU A 186 25.32 -14.67 -2.30
N LYS A 187 24.74 -14.82 -3.50
CA LYS A 187 24.09 -16.07 -3.97
C LYS A 187 25.01 -17.29 -3.95
N ASP A 188 26.30 -17.07 -4.17
CA ASP A 188 27.30 -18.14 -4.27
C ASP A 188 27.94 -18.49 -2.93
N ALA A 189 27.41 -17.97 -1.81
CA ALA A 189 27.92 -18.27 -0.48
C ALA A 189 27.71 -19.75 -0.12
N ASP A 190 28.79 -20.42 0.32
CA ASP A 190 28.71 -21.82 0.74
C ASP A 190 27.69 -22.01 1.85
N GLY A 191 26.77 -22.98 1.68
CA GLY A 191 25.69 -23.28 2.62
C GLY A 191 24.40 -22.48 2.38
N LEU A 192 24.36 -21.55 1.41
CA LEU A 192 23.14 -20.91 0.96
C LEU A 192 22.43 -21.80 -0.07
N SER A 193 21.15 -22.03 0.12
CA SER A 193 20.28 -22.75 -0.84
C SER A 193 18.86 -22.24 -0.80
N HIS A 194 18.07 -22.58 -1.81
CA HIS A 194 16.66 -22.23 -1.87
C HIS A 194 15.79 -23.43 -2.25
N GLY A 195 14.52 -23.40 -1.81
CA GLY A 195 13.52 -24.39 -2.18
C GLY A 195 12.98 -24.19 -3.59
N LYS A 196 12.01 -25.04 -3.95
CA LYS A 196 11.21 -24.84 -5.16
C LYS A 196 10.35 -23.58 -5.02
N PRO A 197 9.96 -22.93 -6.15
CA PRO A 197 8.95 -21.89 -6.11
C PRO A 197 7.66 -22.36 -5.44
N GLU A 198 7.07 -21.49 -4.62
CA GLU A 198 5.78 -21.75 -3.98
C GLU A 198 4.65 -21.75 -5.02
N ASP A 199 3.77 -22.75 -4.99
CA ASP A 199 2.54 -22.78 -5.80
C ASP A 199 1.50 -21.86 -5.14
N LYS A 200 1.38 -20.63 -5.68
CA LYS A 200 0.62 -19.55 -5.08
C LYS A 200 -0.77 -19.37 -5.68
N HIS A 201 -1.67 -18.80 -4.89
CA HIS A 201 -3.01 -18.40 -5.32
C HIS A 201 -2.98 -17.35 -6.46
N GLY A 202 -2.14 -16.34 -6.34
CA GLY A 202 -1.90 -15.25 -7.30
C GLY A 202 -0.45 -14.85 -7.34
N ILE A 203 -0.14 -13.73 -8.01
CA ILE A 203 1.23 -13.27 -8.30
C ILE A 203 2.15 -14.39 -8.79
N ARG A 204 1.61 -15.25 -9.65
CA ARG A 204 2.31 -16.45 -10.12
C ARG A 204 3.53 -16.12 -10.99
N ALA A 205 3.51 -14.95 -11.64
CA ALA A 205 4.66 -14.39 -12.35
C ALA A 205 5.73 -13.77 -11.42
N SER A 206 5.65 -13.95 -10.09
CA SER A 206 6.68 -13.56 -9.13
C SER A 206 7.31 -14.80 -8.52
N ASN A 207 8.64 -14.89 -8.48
CA ASN A 207 9.30 -15.95 -7.75
C ASN A 207 9.16 -15.73 -6.24
N THR A 208 8.77 -16.77 -5.52
CA THR A 208 8.73 -16.80 -4.06
C THR A 208 9.25 -18.17 -3.63
N ALA A 209 10.25 -18.22 -2.76
CA ALA A 209 10.85 -19.48 -2.32
C ALA A 209 11.27 -19.43 -0.85
N THR A 210 11.48 -20.60 -0.25
CA THR A 210 12.24 -20.72 1.00
C THR A 210 13.72 -20.48 0.71
N VAL A 211 14.42 -19.92 1.70
CA VAL A 211 15.89 -19.75 1.66
C VAL A 211 16.48 -20.39 2.90
N SER A 212 17.38 -21.33 2.71
CA SER A 212 18.07 -22.05 3.78
C SER A 212 19.52 -21.58 3.90
N LEU A 213 19.95 -21.37 5.12
CA LEU A 213 21.31 -20.98 5.47
C LEU A 213 21.89 -22.04 6.40
N GLU A 214 22.88 -22.79 5.93
CA GLU A 214 23.54 -23.85 6.68
C GLU A 214 24.99 -23.44 6.97
N ASN A 215 25.19 -22.77 8.11
CA ASN A 215 26.51 -22.31 8.53
C ASN A 215 27.19 -21.37 7.51
N VAL A 216 26.40 -20.51 6.86
CA VAL A 216 26.87 -19.56 5.83
C VAL A 216 27.80 -18.54 6.46
N TYR A 217 29.01 -18.45 5.96
CA TYR A 217 29.98 -17.45 6.40
C TYR A 217 29.82 -16.13 5.65
N VAL A 218 29.87 -15.05 6.40
CA VAL A 218 29.93 -13.68 5.85
C VAL A 218 30.99 -12.89 6.61
N ASP A 219 31.77 -12.08 5.90
CA ASP A 219 32.73 -11.17 6.52
C ASP A 219 32.06 -10.12 7.38
N VAL A 220 32.76 -9.56 8.35
CA VAL A 220 32.22 -8.54 9.28
C VAL A 220 31.73 -7.30 8.56
N ASP A 221 32.25 -6.94 7.38
CA ASP A 221 31.82 -5.81 6.56
C ASP A 221 30.43 -6.03 5.92
N ARG A 222 29.91 -7.27 5.97
CA ARG A 222 28.56 -7.63 5.51
C ARG A 222 27.47 -7.35 6.54
N MET A 223 27.84 -7.07 7.78
CA MET A 223 26.88 -6.64 8.81
C MET A 223 26.44 -5.21 8.54
N VAL A 224 25.14 -5.02 8.26
CA VAL A 224 24.59 -3.72 7.89
C VAL A 224 24.72 -2.72 9.05
N GLY A 225 25.33 -1.58 8.76
CA GLY A 225 25.54 -0.51 9.73
C GLY A 225 26.68 -0.72 10.71
N GLY A 226 27.42 -1.85 10.61
CA GLY A 226 28.61 -2.12 11.42
C GLY A 226 28.34 -2.31 12.93
N LYS A 227 27.06 -2.49 13.33
CA LYS A 227 26.69 -2.67 14.73
C LYS A 227 25.55 -3.68 14.87
N GLU A 228 25.73 -4.67 15.75
CA GLU A 228 24.70 -5.66 16.07
C GLU A 228 23.47 -5.04 16.76
N GLY A 229 22.34 -5.74 16.69
CA GLY A 229 21.11 -5.41 17.44
C GLY A 229 20.29 -4.25 16.88
N GLN A 230 20.64 -3.70 15.70
CA GLN A 230 19.94 -2.58 15.08
C GLN A 230 18.85 -3.02 14.08
N GLY A 231 18.74 -4.31 13.78
CA GLY A 231 17.95 -4.81 12.67
C GLY A 231 16.46 -4.47 12.74
N LEU A 232 15.82 -4.57 13.92
CA LEU A 232 14.40 -4.21 14.07
C LEU A 232 14.17 -2.69 13.97
N PHE A 233 15.09 -1.89 14.47
CA PHE A 233 15.03 -0.43 14.32
C PHE A 233 15.17 -0.03 12.85
N GLN A 234 16.15 -0.61 12.14
CA GLN A 234 16.35 -0.38 10.71
C GLN A 234 15.12 -0.80 9.90
N ALA A 235 14.47 -1.94 10.21
CA ALA A 235 13.22 -2.34 9.58
C ALA A 235 12.09 -1.31 9.82
N GLN A 236 12.02 -0.68 10.99
CA GLN A 236 11.00 0.36 11.26
C GLN A 236 11.21 1.64 10.45
N LEU A 237 12.45 2.00 10.12
CA LEU A 237 12.75 3.17 9.28
C LEU A 237 12.20 3.00 7.84
N VAL A 238 12.10 1.77 7.40
CA VAL A 238 11.66 1.39 6.04
C VAL A 238 10.15 1.35 5.89
N PHE A 239 9.41 0.95 6.94
CA PHE A 239 7.98 0.61 6.83
C PHE A 239 7.05 1.73 6.35
N GLY A 240 7.34 2.99 6.64
CA GLY A 240 6.53 4.12 6.16
C GLY A 240 6.54 4.18 4.63
N TYR A 241 7.71 4.00 4.06
CA TYR A 241 7.98 4.09 2.64
C TYR A 241 7.55 2.82 1.86
N THR A 242 7.92 1.62 2.33
CA THR A 242 7.56 0.36 1.64
C THR A 242 6.06 0.10 1.63
N ARG A 243 5.35 0.53 2.66
CA ARG A 243 3.89 0.45 2.70
C ARG A 243 3.21 1.32 1.64
N LEU A 244 3.81 2.46 1.26
CA LEU A 244 3.33 3.26 0.13
C LEU A 244 3.45 2.52 -1.19
N MET A 245 4.53 1.76 -1.39
CA MET A 245 4.69 0.90 -2.58
C MET A 245 3.55 -0.13 -2.67
N VAL A 246 3.27 -0.82 -1.55
CA VAL A 246 2.17 -1.79 -1.50
C VAL A 246 0.80 -1.12 -1.64
N ALA A 247 0.62 0.08 -1.10
CA ALA A 247 -0.58 0.89 -1.32
C ALA A 247 -0.78 1.20 -2.82
N ALA A 248 0.30 1.57 -3.51
CA ALA A 248 0.30 1.80 -4.96
C ALA A 248 -0.03 0.53 -5.75
N PHE A 249 0.41 -0.66 -5.28
CA PHE A 249 0.03 -1.94 -5.87
C PHE A 249 -1.47 -2.20 -5.78
N GLY A 250 -2.07 -1.98 -4.61
CA GLY A 250 -3.51 -2.11 -4.43
C GLY A 250 -4.29 -1.16 -5.33
N LEU A 251 -3.82 0.09 -5.43
CA LEU A 251 -4.40 1.12 -6.30
C LEU A 251 -4.30 0.74 -7.78
N GLY A 252 -3.11 0.34 -8.24
CA GLY A 252 -2.87 -0.05 -9.64
C GLY A 252 -3.69 -1.27 -10.06
N ALA A 253 -3.70 -2.32 -9.25
CA ALA A 253 -4.50 -3.52 -9.50
C ALA A 253 -6.01 -3.22 -9.50
N GLY A 254 -6.49 -2.38 -8.57
CA GLY A 254 -7.89 -1.98 -8.50
C GLY A 254 -8.34 -1.22 -9.76
N TRP A 255 -7.55 -0.26 -10.23
CA TRP A 255 -7.83 0.45 -11.47
C TRP A 255 -7.69 -0.46 -12.70
N ALA A 256 -6.71 -1.36 -12.74
CA ALA A 256 -6.59 -2.33 -13.81
C ALA A 256 -7.86 -3.19 -13.96
N ALA A 257 -8.50 -3.54 -12.86
CA ALA A 257 -9.75 -4.31 -12.88
C ALA A 257 -10.94 -3.46 -13.36
N LEU A 258 -11.11 -2.24 -12.86
CA LEU A 258 -12.18 -1.34 -13.28
C LEU A 258 -12.03 -0.88 -14.73
N ASP A 259 -10.81 -0.64 -15.21
CA ASP A 259 -10.51 -0.26 -16.61
C ASP A 259 -10.89 -1.38 -17.62
N ARG A 260 -11.15 -2.59 -17.13
CA ARG A 260 -11.72 -3.70 -17.92
C ARG A 260 -13.23 -3.84 -17.74
N ALA A 261 -13.74 -3.60 -16.54
CA ALA A 261 -15.17 -3.70 -16.24
C ALA A 261 -16.00 -2.56 -16.87
N ILE A 262 -15.46 -1.35 -16.91
CA ILE A 262 -16.15 -0.16 -17.46
C ILE A 262 -16.44 -0.36 -18.96
N PRO A 263 -15.45 -0.59 -19.85
CA PRO A 263 -15.74 -0.78 -21.29
C PRO A 263 -16.54 -2.07 -21.57
N TYR A 264 -16.35 -3.15 -20.80
CA TYR A 264 -17.19 -4.33 -20.94
C TYR A 264 -18.67 -4.02 -20.77
N SER A 265 -19.03 -3.20 -19.80
CA SER A 265 -20.40 -2.87 -19.49
C SER A 265 -21.08 -1.95 -20.53
N THR A 266 -20.32 -1.23 -21.33
CA THR A 266 -20.87 -0.43 -22.45
C THR A 266 -21.29 -1.31 -23.63
N GLY A 267 -20.58 -2.42 -23.85
CA GLY A 267 -20.90 -3.36 -24.91
C GLY A 267 -21.89 -4.47 -24.52
N ARG A 268 -22.04 -4.73 -23.21
CA ARG A 268 -22.89 -5.83 -22.72
C ARG A 268 -24.34 -5.41 -22.54
N ILE A 269 -25.21 -5.94 -23.37
CA ILE A 269 -26.66 -5.67 -23.34
C ILE A 269 -27.38 -6.71 -22.47
N GLN A 270 -28.20 -6.26 -21.54
CA GLN A 270 -29.10 -7.05 -20.71
C GLN A 270 -30.44 -6.31 -20.53
N GLY A 271 -31.55 -7.02 -20.73
CA GLY A 271 -32.89 -6.40 -20.61
C GLY A 271 -33.05 -5.19 -21.52
N GLY A 272 -32.55 -5.28 -22.76
CA GLY A 272 -32.75 -4.30 -23.84
C GLY A 272 -31.84 -3.06 -23.81
N ALA A 273 -30.90 -2.96 -22.83
CA ALA A 273 -29.97 -1.81 -22.74
C ALA A 273 -28.58 -2.26 -22.25
N PRO A 274 -27.51 -1.48 -22.53
CA PRO A 274 -26.19 -1.70 -21.97
C PRO A 274 -26.21 -1.74 -20.44
N LEU A 275 -25.31 -2.52 -19.84
CA LEU A 275 -25.18 -2.55 -18.37
C LEU A 275 -24.74 -1.19 -17.82
N SER A 276 -23.96 -0.44 -18.58
CA SER A 276 -23.53 0.93 -18.23
C SER A 276 -24.71 1.89 -18.00
N GLU A 277 -25.85 1.70 -18.65
CA GLU A 277 -27.06 2.52 -18.49
C GLU A 277 -27.92 2.12 -17.27
N LYS A 278 -27.55 1.04 -16.59
CA LYS A 278 -28.32 0.53 -15.44
C LYS A 278 -27.75 1.05 -14.14
N GLN A 279 -28.45 1.98 -13.50
CA GLN A 279 -28.04 2.60 -12.25
C GLN A 279 -27.70 1.55 -11.17
N GLY A 280 -28.51 0.50 -11.01
CA GLY A 280 -28.25 -0.57 -10.05
C GLY A 280 -26.94 -1.33 -10.31
N TYR A 281 -26.46 -1.38 -11.55
CA TYR A 281 -25.18 -1.96 -11.91
C TYR A 281 -24.03 -0.98 -11.62
N THR A 282 -24.09 0.24 -12.16
CA THR A 282 -23.01 1.22 -12.04
C THR A 282 -22.79 1.65 -10.59
N HIS A 283 -23.85 1.91 -9.84
CA HIS A 283 -23.81 2.40 -8.46
C HIS A 283 -23.44 1.30 -7.46
N LYS A 284 -23.62 0.03 -7.80
CA LYS A 284 -23.22 -1.08 -6.92
C LYS A 284 -21.82 -1.62 -7.23
N LEU A 285 -21.45 -1.75 -8.51
CA LEU A 285 -20.27 -2.51 -8.92
C LEU A 285 -19.11 -1.64 -9.39
N ILE A 286 -19.33 -0.38 -9.76
CA ILE A 286 -18.30 0.48 -10.36
C ILE A 286 -17.97 1.67 -9.44
N ILE A 287 -18.95 2.54 -9.20
CA ILE A 287 -18.73 3.82 -8.54
C ILE A 287 -18.15 3.70 -7.13
N PRO A 288 -18.68 2.85 -6.22
CA PRO A 288 -18.14 2.77 -4.86
C PRO A 288 -16.66 2.36 -4.82
N HIS A 289 -16.25 1.55 -5.81
CA HIS A 289 -14.87 1.08 -5.91
C HIS A 289 -13.96 2.16 -6.49
N ALA A 290 -14.37 2.87 -7.54
CA ALA A 290 -13.64 4.03 -8.06
C ALA A 290 -13.44 5.10 -6.98
N VAL A 291 -14.48 5.40 -6.21
CA VAL A 291 -14.46 6.36 -5.10
C VAL A 291 -13.45 5.96 -4.02
N ARG A 292 -13.43 4.69 -3.62
CA ARG A 292 -12.47 4.18 -2.61
C ARG A 292 -11.04 4.17 -3.12
N LEU A 293 -10.81 3.85 -4.39
CA LEU A 293 -9.48 3.92 -5.00
C LEU A 293 -8.95 5.36 -5.00
N GLU A 294 -9.79 6.36 -5.32
CA GLU A 294 -9.36 7.75 -5.29
C GLU A 294 -9.13 8.28 -3.86
N ALA A 295 -9.83 7.74 -2.85
CA ALA A 295 -9.51 8.03 -1.45
C ALA A 295 -8.13 7.46 -1.05
N GLY A 296 -7.83 6.23 -1.48
CA GLY A 296 -6.51 5.64 -1.31
C GLY A 296 -5.42 6.46 -2.00
N ARG A 297 -5.64 6.88 -3.26
CA ARG A 297 -4.74 7.77 -4.01
C ARG A 297 -4.46 9.06 -3.27
N ALA A 298 -5.50 9.73 -2.78
CA ALA A 298 -5.36 10.99 -2.07
C ALA A 298 -4.45 10.85 -0.84
N TYR A 299 -4.62 9.75 -0.11
CA TYR A 299 -3.82 9.49 1.08
C TYR A 299 -2.37 9.09 0.74
N ILE A 300 -2.14 8.34 -0.34
CA ILE A 300 -0.80 8.03 -0.85
C ILE A 300 -0.08 9.31 -1.23
N GLU A 301 -0.71 10.17 -2.05
CA GLU A 301 -0.10 11.41 -2.55
C GLU A 301 0.23 12.37 -1.40
N GLU A 302 -0.67 12.56 -0.41
CA GLU A 302 -0.41 13.38 0.78
C GLU A 302 0.75 12.83 1.60
N THR A 303 0.82 11.51 1.78
CA THR A 303 1.89 10.86 2.55
C THR A 303 3.23 10.93 1.81
N ALA A 304 3.23 10.72 0.50
CA ALA A 304 4.44 10.80 -0.32
C ALA A 304 5.03 12.22 -0.32
N GLU A 305 4.20 13.26 -0.47
CA GLU A 305 4.64 14.67 -0.36
C GLU A 305 5.32 14.95 1.00
N ARG A 306 4.77 14.41 2.09
CA ARG A 306 5.31 14.59 3.44
C ARG A 306 6.62 13.83 3.65
N ILE A 307 6.77 12.62 3.09
CA ILE A 307 8.04 11.90 3.10
C ILE A 307 9.10 12.67 2.33
N ASP A 308 8.76 13.16 1.13
CA ASP A 308 9.67 13.92 0.28
C ASP A 308 10.05 15.29 0.91
N SER A 309 9.23 15.80 1.84
CA SER A 309 9.50 16.98 2.67
C SER A 309 10.21 16.67 3.99
N GLU A 310 10.70 15.45 4.17
CA GLU A 310 11.44 15.00 5.36
C GLU A 310 10.67 15.14 6.69
N GLU A 311 9.34 14.99 6.68
CA GLU A 311 8.51 15.05 7.91
C GLU A 311 8.68 13.80 8.82
N GLY A 312 9.65 12.96 8.57
CA GLY A 312 9.97 11.77 9.36
C GLY A 312 9.58 10.46 8.68
N THR A 313 9.49 9.38 9.45
CA THR A 313 9.26 8.03 8.91
C THR A 313 7.82 7.75 8.49
N LEU A 314 6.85 8.51 8.96
CA LEU A 314 5.41 8.43 8.65
C LEU A 314 4.84 6.98 8.64
N ASN A 315 5.26 6.17 9.61
CA ASN A 315 4.87 4.75 9.71
C ASN A 315 3.35 4.54 9.80
N THR A 316 2.66 5.42 10.54
CA THR A 316 1.20 5.36 10.69
C THR A 316 0.50 5.75 9.41
N GLU A 317 0.98 6.80 8.75
CA GLU A 317 0.46 7.27 7.47
C GLU A 317 0.68 6.20 6.38
N GLY A 318 1.84 5.58 6.32
CA GLY A 318 2.10 4.44 5.44
C GLY A 318 1.15 3.26 5.72
N ALA A 319 0.84 2.99 6.99
CA ALA A 319 -0.13 1.95 7.37
C ALA A 319 -1.56 2.30 6.91
N ILE A 320 -1.99 3.56 7.05
CA ILE A 320 -3.30 4.03 6.58
C ILE A 320 -3.38 3.96 5.05
N ALA A 321 -2.36 4.46 4.34
CA ALA A 321 -2.30 4.40 2.88
C ALA A 321 -2.40 2.96 2.38
N LYS A 322 -1.62 2.04 2.98
CA LYS A 322 -1.63 0.62 2.64
C LYS A 322 -3.00 0.00 2.89
N TYR A 323 -3.57 0.19 4.07
CA TYR A 323 -4.88 -0.34 4.43
C TYR A 323 -5.97 0.10 3.46
N LEU A 324 -6.13 1.42 3.26
CA LEU A 324 -7.17 1.97 2.38
C LEU A 324 -7.04 1.47 0.95
N SER A 325 -5.82 1.50 0.38
CA SER A 325 -5.61 1.22 -1.04
C SER A 325 -5.67 -0.27 -1.35
N THR A 326 -5.14 -1.13 -0.47
CA THR A 326 -5.16 -2.59 -0.71
C THR A 326 -6.55 -3.18 -0.50
N GLU A 327 -7.32 -2.71 0.47
CA GLU A 327 -8.72 -3.11 0.66
C GLU A 327 -9.60 -2.59 -0.50
N ALA A 328 -9.38 -1.34 -0.95
CA ALA A 328 -10.07 -0.79 -2.12
C ALA A 328 -9.75 -1.57 -3.40
N GLY A 329 -8.47 -1.90 -3.63
CA GLY A 329 -8.01 -2.68 -4.77
C GLY A 329 -8.59 -4.08 -4.81
N ASN A 330 -8.58 -4.78 -3.68
CA ASN A 330 -9.23 -6.09 -3.56
C ASN A 330 -10.74 -6.03 -3.81
N GLY A 331 -11.41 -5.00 -3.27
CA GLY A 331 -12.84 -4.77 -3.49
C GLY A 331 -13.16 -4.47 -4.95
N ALA A 332 -12.36 -3.63 -5.61
CA ALA A 332 -12.52 -3.31 -7.03
C ALA A 332 -12.30 -4.53 -7.93
N ALA A 333 -11.30 -5.35 -7.64
CA ALA A 333 -11.04 -6.58 -8.39
C ALA A 333 -12.19 -7.59 -8.25
N ASP A 334 -12.72 -7.76 -7.04
CA ASP A 334 -13.87 -8.62 -6.77
C ASP A 334 -15.14 -8.14 -7.50
N ALA A 335 -15.42 -6.85 -7.39
CA ALA A 335 -16.55 -6.23 -8.07
C ALA A 335 -16.44 -6.32 -9.60
N SER A 336 -15.22 -6.29 -10.15
CA SER A 336 -14.97 -6.44 -11.59
C SER A 336 -15.27 -7.86 -12.08
N ILE A 337 -14.96 -8.90 -11.29
CA ILE A 337 -15.41 -10.26 -11.59
C ILE A 337 -16.95 -10.29 -11.66
N GLN A 338 -17.62 -9.75 -10.64
CA GLN A 338 -19.07 -9.71 -10.60
C GLN A 338 -19.65 -8.91 -11.77
N ALA A 339 -18.99 -7.81 -12.15
CA ALA A 339 -19.41 -6.93 -13.24
C ALA A 339 -19.35 -7.63 -14.61
N LEU A 340 -18.37 -8.49 -14.85
CA LEU A 340 -18.26 -9.30 -16.06
C LEU A 340 -19.15 -10.56 -16.02
N GLY A 341 -19.69 -10.92 -14.84
CA GLY A 341 -20.51 -12.11 -14.66
C GLY A 341 -19.74 -13.40 -14.97
N GLY A 342 -20.33 -14.32 -15.71
CA GLY A 342 -19.66 -15.60 -16.05
C GLY A 342 -18.32 -15.43 -16.76
N TYR A 343 -18.19 -14.40 -17.58
CA TYR A 343 -16.90 -14.08 -18.24
C TYR A 343 -15.81 -13.69 -17.24
N GLY A 344 -16.16 -12.91 -16.21
CA GLY A 344 -15.21 -12.53 -15.17
C GLY A 344 -14.71 -13.69 -14.30
N TYR A 345 -15.41 -14.84 -14.35
CA TYR A 345 -15.06 -16.05 -13.58
C TYR A 345 -14.14 -17.01 -14.36
N THR A 346 -13.94 -16.78 -15.63
CA THR A 346 -13.11 -17.65 -16.50
C THR A 346 -11.72 -17.07 -16.67
N ARG A 347 -10.71 -17.94 -16.77
CA ARG A 347 -9.29 -17.57 -16.91
C ARG A 347 -8.93 -16.92 -18.25
N GLU A 348 -9.85 -16.86 -19.19
CA GLU A 348 -9.70 -16.12 -20.44
C GLU A 348 -9.74 -14.60 -20.24
N TYR A 349 -10.40 -14.15 -19.15
CA TYR A 349 -10.58 -12.75 -18.83
C TYR A 349 -9.67 -12.36 -17.66
N PHE A 350 -8.92 -11.29 -17.86
CA PHE A 350 -7.85 -10.87 -16.96
C PHE A 350 -8.31 -10.50 -15.53
N VAL A 351 -9.58 -10.13 -15.33
CA VAL A 351 -10.09 -9.67 -14.03
C VAL A 351 -10.01 -10.73 -12.92
N GLU A 352 -10.16 -12.02 -13.25
CA GLU A 352 -10.03 -13.08 -12.24
C GLU A 352 -8.58 -13.21 -11.76
N LYS A 353 -7.60 -13.06 -12.68
CA LYS A 353 -6.18 -13.03 -12.34
C LYS A 353 -5.86 -11.83 -11.45
N ILE A 354 -6.34 -10.63 -11.80
CA ILE A 354 -6.15 -9.44 -10.96
C ILE A 354 -6.68 -9.68 -9.55
N LYS A 355 -7.83 -10.35 -9.39
CA LYS A 355 -8.38 -10.66 -8.08
C LYS A 355 -7.48 -11.61 -7.28
N ARG A 356 -6.95 -12.65 -7.92
CA ARG A 356 -6.01 -13.57 -7.26
C ARG A 356 -4.73 -12.85 -6.85
N ASP A 357 -4.20 -12.02 -7.71
CA ASP A 357 -2.99 -11.24 -7.45
C ASP A 357 -3.19 -10.20 -6.35
N ALA A 358 -4.27 -9.41 -6.43
CA ALA A 358 -4.55 -8.36 -5.45
C ALA A 358 -4.71 -8.91 -4.02
N ARG A 359 -5.10 -10.20 -3.87
CA ARG A 359 -5.33 -10.79 -2.54
C ARG A 359 -4.12 -10.71 -1.63
N ILE A 360 -2.91 -10.86 -2.16
CA ILE A 360 -1.68 -10.84 -1.36
C ILE A 360 -1.41 -9.46 -0.74
N THR A 361 -1.86 -8.38 -1.37
CA THR A 361 -1.57 -7.01 -0.91
C THR A 361 -2.13 -6.70 0.48
N THR A 362 -3.15 -7.42 0.93
CA THR A 362 -3.70 -7.31 2.29
C THR A 362 -2.99 -8.23 3.30
N ILE A 363 -1.99 -9.00 2.85
CA ILE A 363 -1.28 -9.99 3.68
C ILE A 363 0.17 -9.59 3.91
N TYR A 364 0.97 -9.43 2.83
CA TYR A 364 2.40 -9.10 2.98
C TYR A 364 2.62 -7.64 3.40
N GLU A 365 3.82 -7.31 3.85
CA GLU A 365 4.19 -5.99 4.41
C GLU A 365 3.28 -5.54 5.57
N GLY A 366 2.83 -6.54 6.34
CA GLY A 366 1.88 -6.40 7.43
C GLY A 366 0.43 -6.62 6.99
N THR A 367 -0.26 -7.56 7.62
CA THR A 367 -1.67 -7.85 7.31
C THR A 367 -2.57 -6.64 7.58
N SER A 368 -3.78 -6.62 6.98
CA SER A 368 -4.78 -5.58 7.27
C SER A 368 -5.02 -5.41 8.77
N GLU A 369 -5.04 -6.50 9.54
CA GLU A 369 -5.23 -6.48 11.00
C GLU A 369 -4.01 -5.86 11.72
N ILE A 370 -2.79 -6.07 11.23
CA ILE A 370 -1.59 -5.42 11.75
C ILE A 370 -1.60 -3.93 11.42
N MET A 371 -2.12 -3.54 10.24
CA MET A 371 -2.32 -2.12 9.91
C MET A 371 -3.35 -1.48 10.84
N GLU A 372 -4.54 -2.09 11.01
CA GLU A 372 -5.58 -1.64 11.94
C GLU A 372 -5.02 -1.45 13.37
N MET A 373 -4.25 -2.43 13.86
CA MET A 373 -3.62 -2.36 15.18
C MET A 373 -2.60 -1.21 15.26
N THR A 374 -1.74 -1.07 14.27
CA THR A 374 -0.71 -0.02 14.22
C THR A 374 -1.35 1.36 14.19
N ILE A 375 -2.33 1.56 13.32
CA ILE A 375 -3.09 2.82 13.18
C ILE A 375 -3.75 3.18 14.50
N CYS A 376 -4.51 2.23 15.08
CA CYS A 376 -5.19 2.49 16.34
C CYS A 376 -4.21 2.79 17.48
N ARG A 377 -3.13 2.00 17.63
CA ARG A 377 -2.12 2.22 18.68
C ARG A 377 -1.52 3.62 18.62
N ASP A 378 -1.10 4.05 17.45
CA ASP A 378 -0.36 5.31 17.29
C ASP A 378 -1.30 6.51 17.40
N ARG A 379 -2.49 6.46 16.80
CA ARG A 379 -3.51 7.52 16.95
C ARG A 379 -4.12 7.57 18.33
N TRP A 380 -4.19 6.43 19.02
CA TRP A 380 -4.55 6.38 20.45
C TRP A 380 -3.54 7.15 21.32
N GLN A 381 -2.24 6.99 21.07
CA GLN A 381 -1.22 7.75 21.77
C GLN A 381 -1.37 9.26 21.54
N LEU A 382 -1.67 9.68 20.29
CA LEU A 382 -1.98 11.07 19.98
C LEU A 382 -3.23 11.56 20.71
N HIS A 383 -4.32 10.79 20.71
CA HIS A 383 -5.54 11.11 21.45
C HIS A 383 -5.26 11.36 22.93
N LEU A 384 -4.46 10.50 23.57
CA LEU A 384 -4.07 10.68 24.97
C LEU A 384 -3.18 11.92 25.18
N LYS A 385 -2.16 12.10 24.32
CA LYS A 385 -1.21 13.22 24.39
C LYS A 385 -1.89 14.57 24.23
N THR A 386 -2.88 14.65 23.35
CA THR A 386 -3.65 15.88 23.07
C THR A 386 -4.91 16.00 23.94
N LYS A 387 -5.11 15.11 24.92
CA LYS A 387 -6.30 15.08 25.78
C LYS A 387 -7.62 15.07 25.00
N GLY A 388 -7.64 14.35 23.87
CA GLY A 388 -8.81 14.17 23.02
C GLY A 388 -9.00 15.23 21.93
N SER A 389 -8.17 16.28 21.85
CA SER A 389 -8.38 17.38 20.89
C SER A 389 -7.96 17.06 19.45
N TYR A 390 -7.09 16.07 19.23
CA TYR A 390 -6.46 15.83 17.92
C TYR A 390 -7.45 15.81 16.73
N TYR A 391 -8.50 14.99 16.80
CA TYR A 391 -9.46 14.92 15.69
C TYR A 391 -10.45 16.09 15.69
N HIS A 392 -10.67 16.75 16.82
CA HIS A 392 -11.44 17.99 16.84
C HIS A 392 -10.69 19.14 16.16
N GLU A 393 -9.37 19.23 16.35
CA GLU A 393 -8.51 20.21 15.67
C GLU A 393 -8.44 19.94 14.17
N MET A 394 -8.29 18.66 13.76
CA MET A 394 -8.35 18.27 12.35
C MET A 394 -9.72 18.62 11.72
N ALA A 395 -10.82 18.40 12.47
CA ALA A 395 -12.16 18.78 12.01
C ALA A 395 -12.27 20.29 11.77
N GLN A 396 -11.75 21.12 12.69
CA GLN A 396 -11.75 22.57 12.52
C GLN A 396 -10.97 23.03 11.27
N GLN A 397 -9.84 22.40 10.98
CA GLN A 397 -9.07 22.67 9.75
C GLN A 397 -9.89 22.33 8.49
N ILE A 398 -10.61 21.20 8.50
CA ILE A 398 -11.46 20.78 7.40
C ILE A 398 -12.71 21.67 7.28
N GLU A 399 -13.27 22.16 8.39
CA GLU A 399 -14.37 23.13 8.37
C GLU A 399 -13.93 24.50 7.82
N GLU A 400 -12.68 24.89 8.01
CA GLU A 400 -12.13 26.06 7.36
C GLU A 400 -11.97 25.84 5.84
N LEU A 401 -11.56 24.64 5.41
CA LEU A 401 -11.54 24.26 4.01
C LEU A 401 -12.94 24.39 3.36
N GLN A 402 -14.00 24.00 4.09
CA GLN A 402 -15.40 24.17 3.64
C GLN A 402 -15.75 25.64 3.38
N ARG A 403 -15.27 26.58 4.20
CA ARG A 403 -15.51 28.02 4.00
C ARG A 403 -14.81 28.56 2.76
N GLN A 404 -13.64 28.00 2.45
CA GLN A 404 -12.84 28.42 1.29
C GLN A 404 -13.28 27.72 -0.01
N ASN A 405 -13.77 26.49 0.08
CA ASN A 405 -14.17 25.67 -1.06
C ASN A 405 -15.33 24.73 -0.68
N GLY A 406 -16.54 25.25 -0.74
CA GLY A 406 -17.76 24.63 -0.21
C GLY A 406 -18.24 23.34 -0.88
N ASN A 407 -17.58 22.90 -1.97
CA ASN A 407 -18.16 21.85 -2.82
C ASN A 407 -17.45 20.48 -2.71
N VAL A 408 -16.50 20.32 -1.80
CA VAL A 408 -15.70 19.08 -1.68
C VAL A 408 -16.14 18.14 -0.54
N GLY A 409 -17.28 18.40 0.09
CA GLY A 409 -17.82 17.58 1.18
C GLY A 409 -17.09 17.76 2.52
N ALA A 410 -16.28 18.80 2.68
CA ALA A 410 -15.47 19.04 3.87
C ALA A 410 -16.32 19.17 5.15
N HIS A 411 -17.53 19.72 5.09
CA HIS A 411 -18.45 19.77 6.25
C HIS A 411 -18.87 18.38 6.75
N VAL A 412 -19.06 17.42 5.85
CA VAL A 412 -19.37 16.02 6.19
C VAL A 412 -18.18 15.38 6.88
N VAL A 413 -16.96 15.63 6.36
CA VAL A 413 -15.70 15.17 6.95
C VAL A 413 -15.51 15.76 8.35
N GLY A 414 -15.85 17.04 8.56
CA GLY A 414 -15.82 17.66 9.89
C GLY A 414 -16.70 16.89 10.89
N HIS A 415 -17.93 16.52 10.50
CA HIS A 415 -18.80 15.69 11.35
C HIS A 415 -18.20 14.29 11.61
N CYS A 416 -17.59 13.66 10.59
CA CYS A 416 -16.88 12.38 10.75
C CYS A 416 -15.79 12.46 11.82
N LEU A 417 -14.92 13.45 11.73
CA LEU A 417 -13.76 13.61 12.62
C LEU A 417 -14.19 13.92 14.06
N HIS A 418 -15.21 14.76 14.24
CA HIS A 418 -15.79 15.01 15.55
C HIS A 418 -16.42 13.74 16.15
N GLY A 419 -17.17 12.96 15.34
CA GLY A 419 -17.74 11.68 15.77
C GLY A 419 -16.66 10.67 16.14
N LEU A 420 -15.57 10.61 15.38
CA LEU A 420 -14.41 9.75 15.69
C LEU A 420 -13.74 10.15 17.01
N ALA A 421 -13.55 11.46 17.27
CA ALA A 421 -13.01 11.94 18.53
C ALA A 421 -13.87 11.46 19.72
N GLU A 422 -15.19 11.54 19.60
CA GLU A 422 -16.13 11.05 20.61
C GLU A 422 -16.02 9.53 20.81
N LEU A 423 -15.89 8.75 19.73
CA LEU A 423 -15.69 7.29 19.82
C LEU A 423 -14.42 6.94 20.58
N LEU A 424 -13.32 7.60 20.28
CA LEU A 424 -12.04 7.39 20.97
C LEU A 424 -12.15 7.76 22.46
N GLU A 425 -12.80 8.87 22.77
CA GLU A 425 -12.99 9.29 24.17
C GLU A 425 -13.91 8.31 24.94
N MET A 426 -14.99 7.84 24.32
CA MET A 426 -15.84 6.79 24.91
C MET A 426 -15.06 5.49 25.13
N ALA A 427 -14.24 5.07 24.17
CA ALA A 427 -13.39 3.90 24.29
C ALA A 427 -12.38 4.06 25.43
N ARG A 428 -11.85 5.28 25.65
CA ARG A 428 -10.93 5.60 26.73
C ARG A 428 -11.62 5.49 28.10
N VAL A 429 -12.73 6.20 28.28
CA VAL A 429 -13.46 6.27 29.55
C VAL A 429 -13.92 4.87 29.98
N ASN A 430 -14.40 4.08 29.04
CA ASN A 430 -14.94 2.74 29.29
C ASN A 430 -13.89 1.62 29.17
N ARG A 431 -12.60 1.95 29.02
CA ARG A 431 -11.46 1.01 28.94
C ARG A 431 -11.63 -0.06 27.84
N MET A 432 -12.30 0.30 26.74
CA MET A 432 -12.63 -0.62 25.64
C MET A 432 -11.40 -1.09 24.87
N THR A 433 -10.28 -0.37 24.94
CA THR A 433 -9.00 -0.76 24.33
C THR A 433 -8.39 -2.06 24.90
N ARG A 434 -8.99 -2.65 25.93
CA ARG A 434 -8.67 -4.00 26.38
C ARG A 434 -9.22 -5.08 25.46
N HIS A 435 -10.15 -4.75 24.56
CA HIS A 435 -10.73 -5.62 23.57
C HIS A 435 -10.03 -5.44 22.23
N GLN A 436 -9.20 -6.39 21.82
CA GLN A 436 -8.44 -6.33 20.57
C GLN A 436 -9.34 -6.10 19.35
N HIS A 437 -10.53 -6.70 19.32
CA HIS A 437 -11.49 -6.48 18.24
C HIS A 437 -11.91 -5.01 18.12
N ILE A 438 -12.12 -4.31 19.25
CA ILE A 438 -12.44 -2.88 19.25
C ILE A 438 -11.26 -2.05 18.72
N LEU A 439 -10.01 -2.42 19.07
CA LEU A 439 -8.83 -1.74 18.54
C LEU A 439 -8.77 -1.82 17.01
N PHE A 440 -9.04 -2.99 16.43
CA PHE A 440 -9.06 -3.15 14.98
C PHE A 440 -10.17 -2.30 14.35
N ARG A 441 -11.38 -2.32 14.91
CA ARG A 441 -12.49 -1.50 14.39
C ARG A 441 -12.20 0.00 14.49
N LEU A 442 -11.61 0.46 15.57
CA LEU A 442 -11.17 1.86 15.69
C LEU A 442 -10.08 2.20 14.67
N GLY A 443 -9.11 1.31 14.43
CA GLY A 443 -8.09 1.48 13.40
C GLY A 443 -8.67 1.65 12.00
N GLU A 444 -9.66 0.83 11.65
CA GLU A 444 -10.42 0.96 10.41
C GLU A 444 -11.12 2.32 10.30
N LEU A 445 -11.87 2.73 11.33
CA LEU A 445 -12.62 3.99 11.32
C LEU A 445 -11.69 5.20 11.22
N ILE A 446 -10.53 5.15 11.89
CA ILE A 446 -9.47 6.16 11.78
C ILE A 446 -9.00 6.27 10.33
N ALA A 447 -8.67 5.14 9.70
CA ALA A 447 -8.19 5.14 8.32
C ALA A 447 -9.23 5.75 7.35
N PHE A 448 -10.49 5.39 7.48
CA PHE A 448 -11.56 5.97 6.65
C PHE A 448 -11.73 7.48 6.88
N ALA A 449 -11.72 7.95 8.12
CA ALA A 449 -11.90 9.37 8.44
C ALA A 449 -10.73 10.22 7.94
N GLU A 450 -9.49 9.77 8.14
CA GLU A 450 -8.30 10.46 7.63
C GLU A 450 -8.23 10.39 6.09
N GLY A 451 -8.64 9.27 5.47
CA GLY A 451 -8.79 9.15 4.03
C GLY A 451 -9.81 10.15 3.44
N ALA A 452 -10.93 10.36 4.15
CA ALA A 452 -11.92 11.36 3.74
C ALA A 452 -11.38 12.79 3.85
N ALA A 453 -10.61 13.09 4.90
CA ALA A 453 -9.95 14.39 5.05
C ALA A 453 -8.92 14.64 3.93
N SER A 454 -8.10 13.65 3.62
CA SER A 454 -7.11 13.72 2.55
C SER A 454 -7.76 13.91 1.18
N LEU A 455 -8.83 13.17 0.88
CA LEU A 455 -9.55 13.29 -0.40
C LEU A 455 -10.23 14.67 -0.55
N ALA A 456 -10.81 15.22 0.51
CA ALA A 456 -11.39 16.56 0.49
C ALA A 456 -10.33 17.64 0.23
N LYS A 457 -9.15 17.53 0.87
CA LYS A 457 -8.00 18.41 0.61
C LYS A 457 -7.53 18.29 -0.84
N ARG A 458 -7.39 17.05 -1.35
CA ARG A 458 -6.97 16.80 -2.75
C ARG A 458 -7.96 17.41 -3.74
N ALA A 459 -9.27 17.26 -3.53
CA ALA A 459 -10.30 17.85 -4.37
C ALA A 459 -10.27 19.39 -4.33
N ALA A 460 -10.05 19.98 -3.16
CA ALA A 460 -9.92 21.43 -3.02
C ALA A 460 -8.66 21.97 -3.72
N ARG A 461 -7.52 21.29 -3.59
CA ARG A 461 -6.27 21.64 -4.32
C ARG A 461 -6.44 21.50 -5.83
N ALA A 462 -7.16 20.46 -6.29
CA ALA A 462 -7.47 20.28 -7.70
C ALA A 462 -8.28 21.47 -8.28
N ALA A 463 -9.30 21.92 -7.54
CA ALA A 463 -10.12 23.07 -7.94
C ALA A 463 -9.34 24.38 -8.04
N LYS A 464 -8.24 24.51 -7.30
CA LYS A 464 -7.32 25.68 -7.35
C LYS A 464 -6.16 25.50 -8.32
N GLY A 465 -5.98 24.32 -8.94
CA GLY A 465 -4.81 24.01 -9.75
C GLY A 465 -3.52 23.78 -8.94
N GLU A 466 -3.64 23.47 -7.65
CA GLU A 466 -2.54 23.34 -6.68
C GLU A 466 -2.13 21.89 -6.40
N LEU A 467 -2.58 20.93 -7.22
CA LEU A 467 -2.09 19.55 -7.10
C LEU A 467 -0.59 19.49 -7.40
N ASN A 468 0.10 18.56 -6.73
CA ASN A 468 1.48 18.25 -7.09
C ASN A 468 1.60 18.05 -8.61
N GLU A 469 2.65 18.56 -9.20
CA GLU A 469 2.83 18.47 -10.65
C GLU A 469 2.92 17.03 -11.17
N LYS A 470 3.39 16.10 -10.33
CA LYS A 470 3.51 14.66 -10.58
C LYS A 470 2.21 13.89 -10.28
N ALA A 471 1.19 14.54 -9.72
CA ALA A 471 -0.06 13.89 -9.33
C ALA A 471 -0.81 13.27 -10.52
N GLN A 472 -1.43 12.12 -10.31
CA GLN A 472 -2.30 11.51 -11.31
C GLN A 472 -3.60 12.32 -11.47
N ARG A 473 -3.92 12.73 -12.69
CA ARG A 473 -5.08 13.56 -13.02
C ARG A 473 -6.11 12.79 -13.85
N ARG A 474 -6.62 11.70 -13.27
CA ARG A 474 -7.64 10.87 -13.92
C ARG A 474 -9.01 11.57 -14.03
N PHE A 475 -9.33 12.42 -13.06
CA PHE A 475 -10.62 13.10 -12.96
C PHE A 475 -10.45 14.60 -13.02
N SER A 476 -11.46 15.29 -13.59
CA SER A 476 -11.56 16.75 -13.50
C SER A 476 -11.73 17.21 -12.04
N PRO A 477 -11.47 18.47 -11.72
CA PRO A 477 -11.72 19.01 -10.38
C PRO A 477 -13.16 18.80 -9.89
N GLU A 478 -14.15 18.94 -10.79
CA GLU A 478 -15.57 18.76 -10.50
C GLU A 478 -15.91 17.32 -10.18
N ALA A 479 -15.39 16.39 -10.98
CA ALA A 479 -15.58 14.96 -10.75
C ALA A 479 -14.91 14.51 -9.45
N LEU A 480 -13.69 15.02 -9.16
CA LEU A 480 -12.99 14.72 -7.92
C LEU A 480 -13.74 15.28 -6.71
N ALA A 481 -14.39 16.46 -6.84
CA ALA A 481 -15.25 17.01 -5.78
C ALA A 481 -16.47 16.13 -5.51
N ALA A 482 -17.13 15.60 -6.56
CA ALA A 482 -18.25 14.66 -6.41
C ALA A 482 -17.80 13.35 -5.76
N ILE A 483 -16.66 12.78 -6.19
CA ILE A 483 -16.05 11.60 -5.58
C ILE A 483 -15.76 11.83 -4.09
N SER A 484 -15.22 13.00 -3.74
CA SER A 484 -14.95 13.36 -2.35
C SER A 484 -16.25 13.44 -1.52
N ARG A 485 -17.32 14.03 -2.05
CA ARG A 485 -18.62 14.09 -1.36
C ARG A 485 -19.23 12.70 -1.13
N ILE A 486 -19.13 11.80 -2.11
CA ILE A 486 -19.60 10.41 -1.96
C ILE A 486 -18.82 9.71 -0.84
N TYR A 487 -17.49 9.75 -0.90
CA TYR A 487 -16.66 9.09 0.10
C TYR A 487 -16.85 9.65 1.51
N ALA A 488 -17.00 10.97 1.65
CA ALA A 488 -17.27 11.61 2.93
C ALA A 488 -18.59 11.14 3.55
N ARG A 489 -19.68 11.02 2.74
CA ARG A 489 -20.98 10.52 3.19
C ARG A 489 -20.94 9.06 3.61
N ASP A 490 -20.29 8.20 2.82
CA ASP A 490 -20.11 6.79 3.15
C ASP A 490 -19.32 6.62 4.45
N THR A 491 -18.24 7.38 4.59
CA THR A 491 -17.40 7.37 5.80
C THR A 491 -18.17 7.83 7.03
N ALA A 492 -18.95 8.92 6.92
CA ALA A 492 -19.74 9.43 8.02
C ALA A 492 -20.77 8.40 8.51
N MET A 493 -21.48 7.76 7.59
CA MET A 493 -22.42 6.70 7.94
C MET A 493 -21.71 5.49 8.55
N LYS A 494 -20.52 5.11 8.05
CA LYS A 494 -19.72 4.03 8.62
C LYS A 494 -19.31 4.33 10.06
N ILE A 495 -18.83 5.54 10.36
CA ILE A 495 -18.44 5.94 11.72
C ILE A 495 -19.63 5.84 12.67
N VAL A 496 -20.80 6.34 12.27
CA VAL A 496 -22.00 6.27 13.12
C VAL A 496 -22.47 4.83 13.31
N SER A 497 -22.62 4.06 12.24
CA SER A 497 -23.20 2.72 12.31
C SER A 497 -22.28 1.74 13.05
N GLU A 498 -21.01 1.70 12.70
CA GLU A 498 -20.04 0.84 13.37
C GLU A 498 -19.73 1.34 14.78
N GLY A 499 -19.60 2.66 14.97
CA GLY A 499 -19.42 3.25 16.29
C GLY A 499 -20.57 2.92 17.24
N ALA A 500 -21.81 3.09 16.80
CA ALA A 500 -23.00 2.75 17.58
C ALA A 500 -23.04 1.23 17.89
N ARG A 501 -22.72 0.38 16.92
CA ARG A 501 -22.69 -1.08 17.07
C ARG A 501 -21.73 -1.54 18.15
N TRP A 502 -20.50 -1.05 18.09
CA TRP A 502 -19.46 -1.50 19.01
C TRP A 502 -19.57 -0.86 20.39
N MET A 503 -19.92 0.44 20.44
CA MET A 503 -20.16 1.11 21.71
C MET A 503 -21.41 0.55 22.40
N GLY A 504 -22.53 0.39 21.67
CA GLY A 504 -23.76 -0.20 22.20
C GLY A 504 -23.60 -1.64 22.68
N GLY A 505 -22.68 -2.40 22.07
CA GLY A 505 -22.38 -3.78 22.48
C GLY A 505 -21.62 -3.92 23.80
N LEU A 506 -21.00 -2.83 24.30
CA LEU A 506 -20.15 -2.83 25.49
C LEU A 506 -20.57 -1.83 26.56
N LEU A 507 -21.34 -0.80 26.21
CA LEU A 507 -21.82 0.19 27.16
C LEU A 507 -23.06 -0.31 27.94
N PRO A 508 -23.19 0.05 29.22
CA PRO A 508 -24.44 -0.13 29.94
C PRO A 508 -25.59 0.62 29.25
N GLU A 509 -26.79 0.08 29.35
CA GLU A 509 -28.00 0.64 28.71
C GLU A 509 -28.25 2.11 29.11
N SER A 510 -27.88 2.49 30.35
CA SER A 510 -27.93 3.87 30.86
C SER A 510 -27.06 4.86 30.10
N ASP A 511 -25.96 4.43 29.49
CA ASP A 511 -24.97 5.29 28.86
C ASP A 511 -25.19 5.43 27.35
N GLY A 512 -26.02 4.54 26.74
CA GLY A 512 -26.35 4.52 25.32
C GLY A 512 -27.38 5.59 24.87
N GLY A 513 -28.11 6.21 25.81
CA GLY A 513 -29.30 7.03 25.50
C GLY A 513 -29.06 8.30 24.68
N ASN A 514 -27.81 8.76 24.53
CA ASN A 514 -27.45 9.94 23.73
C ASN A 514 -26.36 9.67 22.68
N LEU A 515 -26.08 8.39 22.39
CA LEU A 515 -25.01 8.00 21.49
C LEU A 515 -25.15 8.61 20.08
N GLY A 516 -26.37 8.58 19.52
CA GLY A 516 -26.65 9.14 18.22
C GLY A 516 -26.34 10.64 18.10
N ALA A 517 -26.66 11.42 19.14
CA ALA A 517 -26.34 12.85 19.17
C ALA A 517 -24.83 13.09 19.33
N ARG A 518 -24.15 12.33 20.18
CA ARG A 518 -22.68 12.40 20.32
C ARG A 518 -21.95 12.10 19.02
N LEU A 519 -22.45 11.11 18.26
CA LEU A 519 -21.91 10.75 16.96
C LEU A 519 -22.44 11.63 15.83
N ARG A 520 -23.20 12.69 16.13
CA ARG A 520 -23.75 13.64 15.15
C ARG A 520 -24.67 13.00 14.09
N LEU A 521 -25.38 11.92 14.44
CA LEU A 521 -26.27 11.22 13.52
C LEU A 521 -27.29 12.12 12.83
N PRO A 522 -27.98 13.06 13.51
CA PRO A 522 -28.95 13.95 12.84
C PRO A 522 -28.31 14.86 11.79
N GLU A 523 -27.09 15.35 12.04
CA GLU A 523 -26.31 16.17 11.11
C GLU A 523 -25.88 15.34 9.91
N ILE A 524 -25.26 14.17 10.17
CA ILE A 524 -24.77 13.23 9.14
C ILE A 524 -25.93 12.75 8.26
N PHE A 525 -27.11 12.49 8.83
CA PHE A 525 -28.28 12.08 8.06
C PHE A 525 -28.70 13.17 7.04
N ARG A 526 -28.71 14.45 7.44
CA ARG A 526 -29.03 15.56 6.54
C ARG A 526 -28.00 15.69 5.40
N THR A 527 -26.74 15.35 5.64
CA THR A 527 -25.68 15.46 4.63
C THR A 527 -25.78 14.39 3.53
N GLN A 528 -26.68 13.40 3.67
CA GLN A 528 -26.90 12.39 2.62
C GLN A 528 -27.64 12.94 1.40
N GLU A 529 -28.26 14.12 1.50
CA GLU A 529 -28.88 14.78 0.37
C GLU A 529 -27.90 14.96 -0.79
N GLY A 530 -28.31 14.62 -2.01
CA GLY A 530 -27.50 14.72 -3.22
C GLY A 530 -26.55 13.54 -3.47
N LEU A 531 -26.57 12.47 -2.64
CA LEU A 531 -25.70 11.30 -2.84
C LEU A 531 -25.92 10.62 -4.20
N ILE A 532 -27.19 10.39 -4.58
CA ILE A 532 -27.51 9.70 -5.84
C ILE A 532 -27.12 10.57 -7.04
N GLN A 533 -27.35 11.88 -6.97
CA GLN A 533 -26.95 12.84 -8.02
C GLN A 533 -25.42 12.86 -8.22
N ASP A 534 -24.65 12.86 -7.12
CA ASP A 534 -23.19 12.76 -7.21
C ASP A 534 -22.75 11.41 -7.83
N MET A 535 -23.42 10.31 -7.50
CA MET A 535 -23.14 8.99 -8.09
C MET A 535 -23.52 8.94 -9.58
N ASP A 536 -24.67 9.51 -9.98
CA ASP A 536 -25.06 9.62 -11.38
C ASP A 536 -24.01 10.42 -12.17
N TYR A 537 -23.58 11.58 -11.64
CA TYR A 537 -22.57 12.41 -12.26
C TYR A 537 -21.21 11.68 -12.42
N VAL A 538 -20.75 10.98 -11.36
CA VAL A 538 -19.51 10.19 -11.45
C VAL A 538 -19.65 9.03 -12.43
N ALA A 539 -20.84 8.42 -12.57
CA ALA A 539 -21.10 7.44 -13.61
C ALA A 539 -20.95 8.05 -14.99
N ASP A 540 -21.56 9.22 -15.23
CA ASP A 540 -21.46 9.89 -16.53
C ASP A 540 -20.01 10.21 -16.89
N VAL A 541 -19.22 10.70 -15.93
CA VAL A 541 -17.78 10.93 -16.14
C VAL A 541 -17.02 9.64 -16.48
N LEU A 542 -17.26 8.54 -15.74
CA LEU A 542 -16.56 7.26 -15.96
C LEU A 542 -16.92 6.61 -17.30
N TYR A 543 -18.12 6.87 -17.80
CA TYR A 543 -18.65 6.35 -19.07
C TYR A 543 -18.59 7.36 -20.21
N GLU A 544 -17.88 8.49 -20.01
CA GLU A 544 -17.68 9.54 -21.02
C GLU A 544 -19.00 10.02 -21.63
N ARG A 545 -20.05 10.13 -20.83
CA ARG A 545 -21.34 10.68 -21.25
C ARG A 545 -21.34 12.19 -21.11
N ASP A 546 -22.20 12.87 -21.90
CA ASP A 546 -22.40 14.30 -21.75
C ASP A 546 -22.89 14.63 -20.35
N THR A 547 -22.08 15.32 -19.58
CA THR A 547 -22.44 15.86 -18.27
C THR A 547 -23.12 17.21 -18.52
N ALA A 548 -24.44 17.19 -18.69
CA ALA A 548 -25.23 18.39 -18.90
C ALA A 548 -25.38 19.24 -17.61
#